data_908aab3c59b7b903165010abbd0bb8b2
#
_entry.id   908aab3c59b7b903165010abbd0bb8b2
#
_cell.length_a   1.000
_cell.length_b   1.000
_cell.length_c   1.000
_cell.angle_alpha   90.00
_cell.angle_beta   90.00
_cell.angle_gamma   90.00
#
_symmetry.space_group_name_H-M   'P 1'
#
loop_
_entity.id
_entity.type
_entity.pdbx_description
1 polymer ?
#
loop_
_entity_poly.entity_id
_entity_poly.type
_entity_poly.pdbx_seq_one_letter_code
_entity_poly.pdbx_strand_id
1 'polypeptide(L)'
;MNSKNKSIIKYGLPKEVKYCVKCNVTNQRPTSINEYQHDKNTLQIPIEFDNNNVCYACRANEEKWGGKIDWKEREQELKDLCDRYKNVKSQYNCLIGGSGGKDSAFQSHILKYKYGMRPLTVTWSPHLYTDIGWKNFRNWINIGGFDNYLFTPNGKIHRYLTRRAVINILHPFQPFIFGQKTFLPHIAYLLNIPLIFYGEPPSDYGTRLGNTKQFSNKIEDSHPGFTQDPISSMKIEDVKLGGDPISYHIEQGHNINDFKPYLPLDINKIQEKKIETQFLGYYLKWVPQENFYYAVQNTGFLANTERIEGTYQKYASLDDKVDGFFYYTSHIKFGYGRAMSDSTMEVRNGHITKEEGLGLIKQFDGEFPKKYEKDFLEYISMTREEFDELCDQFRPDHIWEKKSNRWELKNPPWKYFEKKN
;
A
#
# COMPACT_ATOMS: atom_id res chain seq x y z
N MET A 1 6.85 -42.42 13.28
CA MET A 1 7.52 -41.14 12.98
C MET A 1 7.38 -40.87 11.50
N ASN A 2 6.37 -40.14 11.08
CA ASN A 2 6.14 -39.79 9.68
C ASN A 2 6.37 -38.30 9.49
N SER A 3 7.56 -37.92 9.09
CA SER A 3 7.85 -36.57 8.61
C SER A 3 7.20 -36.43 7.23
N LYS A 4 6.00 -35.90 7.18
CA LYS A 4 5.41 -35.42 5.92
C LYS A 4 6.29 -34.25 5.47
N ASN A 5 7.14 -34.48 4.49
CA ASN A 5 7.74 -33.44 3.65
C ASN A 5 6.61 -32.64 3.03
N LYS A 6 6.15 -31.58 3.70
CA LYS A 6 5.34 -30.55 3.05
C LYS A 6 6.31 -29.86 2.08
N SER A 7 6.17 -30.13 0.79
CA SER A 7 6.88 -29.39 -0.23
C SER A 7 6.57 -27.91 0.02
N ILE A 8 7.59 -27.16 0.41
CA ILE A 8 7.48 -25.72 0.65
C ILE A 8 7.14 -25.08 -0.68
N ILE A 9 5.97 -24.51 -0.77
CA ILE A 9 5.50 -23.79 -1.96
C ILE A 9 6.20 -22.43 -1.98
N LYS A 10 6.60 -21.99 -3.17
CA LYS A 10 7.25 -20.70 -3.36
C LYS A 10 6.48 -19.59 -2.64
N TYR A 11 7.20 -18.78 -1.87
CA TYR A 11 6.68 -17.71 -1.00
C TYR A 11 5.84 -18.16 0.21
N GLY A 12 5.74 -19.44 0.55
CA GLY A 12 4.90 -19.90 1.66
C GLY A 12 3.39 -19.75 1.45
N LEU A 13 2.96 -19.49 0.23
CA LEU A 13 1.56 -19.29 -0.12
C LEU A 13 0.73 -20.58 0.00
N PRO A 14 -0.62 -20.51 0.13
CA PRO A 14 -1.46 -21.69 0.11
C PRO A 14 -1.32 -22.50 -1.18
N LYS A 15 -1.19 -23.82 -1.07
CA LYS A 15 -1.07 -24.71 -2.24
C LYS A 15 -2.28 -24.62 -3.16
N GLU A 16 -3.46 -24.57 -2.58
CA GLU A 16 -4.72 -24.46 -3.32
C GLU A 16 -5.06 -23.00 -3.54
N VAL A 17 -5.15 -22.59 -4.80
CA VAL A 17 -5.60 -21.25 -5.17
C VAL A 17 -7.11 -21.17 -5.02
N LYS A 18 -7.56 -20.28 -4.14
CA LYS A 18 -8.96 -19.98 -3.86
C LYS A 18 -9.27 -18.51 -4.07
N TYR A 19 -10.55 -18.24 -4.29
CA TYR A 19 -11.05 -16.87 -4.43
C TYR A 19 -12.20 -16.62 -3.46
N CYS A 20 -12.25 -15.39 -2.96
CA CYS A 20 -13.31 -14.96 -2.05
C CYS A 20 -14.67 -15.03 -2.76
N VAL A 21 -15.63 -15.72 -2.12
CA VAL A 21 -16.98 -15.87 -2.68
C VAL A 21 -17.76 -14.56 -2.74
N LYS A 22 -17.31 -13.51 -2.04
CA LYS A 22 -17.96 -12.19 -2.02
C LYS A 22 -17.31 -11.17 -2.95
N CYS A 23 -15.98 -11.09 -3.02
CA CYS A 23 -15.31 -10.00 -3.76
C CYS A 23 -14.30 -10.46 -4.83
N ASN A 24 -14.12 -11.75 -5.07
CA ASN A 24 -13.19 -12.33 -6.05
C ASN A 24 -11.69 -12.23 -5.71
N VAL A 25 -11.26 -11.64 -4.58
CA VAL A 25 -9.83 -11.60 -4.23
C VAL A 25 -9.26 -13.01 -4.07
N THR A 26 -8.03 -13.21 -4.52
CA THR A 26 -7.32 -14.48 -4.36
C THR A 26 -6.73 -14.64 -2.94
N ASN A 27 -6.72 -15.90 -2.42
CA ASN A 27 -6.01 -16.23 -1.18
C ASN A 27 -4.48 -16.22 -1.34
N GLN A 28 -3.97 -15.96 -2.53
CA GLN A 28 -2.54 -15.83 -2.81
C GLN A 28 -2.01 -14.41 -2.52
N ARG A 29 -2.91 -13.44 -2.27
CA ARG A 29 -2.51 -12.08 -1.92
C ARG A 29 -1.80 -12.09 -0.56
N PRO A 30 -0.55 -11.54 -0.46
CA PRO A 30 0.12 -11.36 0.81
C PRO A 30 -0.46 -10.19 1.60
N THR A 31 -0.29 -10.23 2.92
CA THR A 31 -0.43 -9.05 3.79
C THR A 31 0.82 -8.19 3.72
N SER A 32 0.76 -6.96 4.21
CA SER A 32 1.90 -6.03 4.27
C SER A 32 2.72 -6.10 5.57
N ILE A 33 2.47 -7.10 6.44
CA ILE A 33 3.06 -7.16 7.79
C ILE A 33 4.60 -7.25 7.74
N ASN A 34 5.16 -8.01 6.82
CA ASN A 34 6.60 -8.26 6.74
C ASN A 34 7.33 -7.42 5.69
N GLU A 35 6.74 -6.33 5.21
CA GLU A 35 7.27 -5.52 4.10
C GLU A 35 8.75 -5.14 4.28
N TYR A 36 9.15 -4.81 5.52
CA TYR A 36 10.49 -4.33 5.85
C TYR A 36 11.54 -5.42 6.05
N GLN A 37 11.11 -6.67 6.11
CA GLN A 37 11.97 -7.83 6.32
C GLN A 37 12.02 -8.75 5.09
N HIS A 38 11.47 -8.31 3.96
CA HIS A 38 11.41 -9.12 2.76
C HIS A 38 12.76 -9.25 2.08
N ASP A 39 13.22 -10.48 1.98
CA ASP A 39 14.32 -10.94 1.12
C ASP A 39 13.83 -12.07 0.20
N LYS A 40 14.74 -12.63 -0.60
CA LYS A 40 14.43 -13.73 -1.52
C LYS A 40 13.93 -15.03 -0.87
N ASN A 41 14.14 -15.20 0.43
CA ASN A 41 13.77 -16.40 1.19
C ASN A 41 12.53 -16.18 2.07
N THR A 42 12.03 -14.98 2.16
CA THR A 42 10.93 -14.62 3.06
C THR A 42 9.63 -15.31 2.64
N LEU A 43 9.04 -16.03 3.58
CA LEU A 43 7.72 -16.60 3.43
C LEU A 43 6.67 -15.50 3.66
N GLN A 44 5.76 -15.36 2.72
CA GLN A 44 4.67 -14.38 2.79
C GLN A 44 3.58 -14.87 3.74
N ILE A 45 2.90 -13.93 4.37
CA ILE A 45 1.69 -14.19 5.15
C ILE A 45 0.51 -13.84 4.25
N PRO A 46 -0.25 -14.83 3.76
CA PRO A 46 -1.41 -14.56 2.91
C PRO A 46 -2.55 -13.94 3.71
N ILE A 47 -3.44 -13.23 3.01
CA ILE A 47 -4.68 -12.74 3.63
C ILE A 47 -5.53 -13.91 4.12
N GLU A 48 -6.19 -13.71 5.26
CA GLU A 48 -7.00 -14.74 5.92
C GLU A 48 -8.32 -14.98 5.18
N PHE A 49 -8.69 -16.26 5.03
CA PHE A 49 -9.99 -16.73 4.55
C PHE A 49 -10.63 -17.59 5.64
N ASP A 50 -11.92 -17.41 5.84
CA ASP A 50 -12.70 -18.28 6.73
C ASP A 50 -13.09 -19.63 6.05
N ASN A 51 -13.78 -20.48 6.80
CA ASN A 51 -14.25 -21.79 6.31
C ASN A 51 -15.25 -21.68 5.15
N ASN A 52 -15.89 -20.54 4.97
CA ASN A 52 -16.84 -20.26 3.89
C ASN A 52 -16.16 -19.62 2.69
N ASN A 53 -14.83 -19.53 2.67
CA ASN A 53 -14.04 -18.83 1.67
C ASN A 53 -14.36 -17.35 1.56
N VAL A 54 -14.68 -16.67 2.66
CA VAL A 54 -14.82 -15.22 2.74
C VAL A 54 -13.53 -14.63 3.27
N CYS A 55 -12.94 -13.66 2.53
CA CYS A 55 -11.69 -13.01 2.93
C CYS A 55 -11.90 -12.06 4.12
N TYR A 56 -10.81 -11.80 4.86
CA TYR A 56 -10.85 -10.89 6.00
C TYR A 56 -11.35 -9.48 5.65
N ALA A 57 -10.95 -8.91 4.50
CA ALA A 57 -11.42 -7.59 4.08
C ALA A 57 -12.95 -7.53 3.89
N CYS A 58 -13.58 -8.60 3.37
CA CYS A 58 -15.05 -8.67 3.28
C CYS A 58 -15.71 -8.72 4.65
N ARG A 59 -15.16 -9.49 5.59
CA ARG A 59 -15.69 -9.58 6.96
C ARG A 59 -15.57 -8.25 7.70
N ALA A 60 -14.43 -7.57 7.58
CA ALA A 60 -14.23 -6.22 8.12
C ALA A 60 -15.18 -5.19 7.49
N ASN A 61 -15.40 -5.30 6.18
CA ASN A 61 -16.33 -4.42 5.47
C ASN A 61 -17.81 -4.65 5.88
N GLU A 62 -18.20 -5.88 6.17
CA GLU A 62 -19.54 -6.19 6.71
C GLU A 62 -19.79 -5.56 8.07
N GLU A 63 -18.77 -5.44 8.90
CA GLU A 63 -18.88 -4.71 10.17
C GLU A 63 -18.99 -3.21 9.95
N LYS A 64 -18.19 -2.69 9.00
CA LYS A 64 -18.19 -1.28 8.60
C LYS A 64 -19.57 -0.82 8.10
N TRP A 65 -20.26 -1.64 7.29
CA TRP A 65 -21.55 -1.31 6.68
C TRP A 65 -22.76 -1.90 7.39
N GLY A 66 -22.57 -2.96 8.18
CA GLY A 66 -23.63 -3.72 8.85
C GLY A 66 -24.18 -3.11 10.14
N GLY A 67 -23.84 -1.86 10.44
CA GLY A 67 -24.35 -1.16 11.63
C GLY A 67 -23.69 -1.52 12.96
N LYS A 68 -22.62 -2.32 12.95
CA LYS A 68 -21.87 -2.64 14.18
C LYS A 68 -20.99 -1.48 14.66
N ILE A 69 -20.58 -0.60 13.73
CA ILE A 69 -19.79 0.60 14.05
C ILE A 69 -20.73 1.79 14.16
N ASP A 70 -20.75 2.44 15.33
CA ASP A 70 -21.38 3.74 15.47
C ASP A 70 -20.48 4.84 14.91
N TRP A 71 -20.74 5.24 13.68
CA TRP A 71 -19.95 6.26 12.99
C TRP A 71 -20.08 7.65 13.60
N LYS A 72 -21.16 7.92 14.36
CA LYS A 72 -21.31 9.19 15.08
C LYS A 72 -20.37 9.22 16.28
N GLU A 73 -20.30 8.12 17.02
CA GLU A 73 -19.35 7.95 18.12
C GLU A 73 -17.90 8.05 17.62
N ARG A 74 -17.57 7.36 16.52
CA ARG A 74 -16.23 7.44 15.89
C ARG A 74 -15.87 8.85 15.44
N GLU A 75 -16.81 9.58 14.85
CA GLU A 75 -16.59 10.98 14.47
C GLU A 75 -16.43 11.87 15.70
N GLN A 76 -17.11 11.59 16.81
CA GLN A 76 -16.92 12.31 18.06
C GLN A 76 -15.54 12.04 18.65
N GLU A 77 -15.07 10.79 18.65
CA GLU A 77 -13.69 10.44 19.04
C GLU A 77 -12.65 11.23 18.22
N LEU A 78 -12.89 11.40 16.89
CA LEU A 78 -12.01 12.22 16.05
C LEU A 78 -12.02 13.70 16.47
N LYS A 79 -13.18 14.26 16.78
CA LYS A 79 -13.29 15.64 17.26
C LYS A 79 -12.52 15.82 18.57
N ASP A 80 -12.71 14.91 19.50
CA ASP A 80 -12.02 14.93 20.81
C ASP A 80 -10.51 14.78 20.65
N LEU A 81 -10.06 13.92 19.72
CA LEU A 81 -8.65 13.80 19.34
C LEU A 81 -8.13 15.13 18.78
N CYS A 82 -8.81 15.71 17.82
CA CYS A 82 -8.42 16.98 17.21
C CYS A 82 -8.36 18.11 18.26
N ASP A 83 -9.34 18.18 19.15
CA ASP A 83 -9.42 19.20 20.20
C ASP A 83 -8.24 19.13 21.19
N ARG A 84 -7.76 17.92 21.52
CA ARG A 84 -6.54 17.74 22.32
C ARG A 84 -5.30 18.38 21.68
N TYR A 85 -5.23 18.38 20.35
CA TYR A 85 -4.05 18.87 19.62
C TYR A 85 -4.21 20.28 19.04
N LYS A 86 -5.41 20.89 19.05
CA LYS A 86 -5.63 22.26 18.51
C LYS A 86 -4.74 23.31 19.16
N ASN A 87 -4.51 23.20 20.45
CA ASN A 87 -3.79 24.19 21.25
C ASN A 87 -2.29 23.93 21.41
N VAL A 88 -1.74 22.99 20.64
CA VAL A 88 -0.29 22.76 20.62
C VAL A 88 0.41 24.01 20.10
N LYS A 89 1.50 24.43 20.79
CA LYS A 89 2.25 25.65 20.45
C LYS A 89 3.01 25.59 19.11
N SER A 90 3.14 24.40 18.51
CA SER A 90 3.77 24.23 17.21
C SER A 90 2.96 24.94 16.11
N GLN A 91 3.64 25.41 15.05
CA GLN A 91 3.00 25.98 13.87
C GLN A 91 2.00 24.98 13.25
N TYR A 92 2.38 23.72 13.18
CA TYR A 92 1.56 22.62 12.73
C TYR A 92 1.23 21.69 13.90
N ASN A 93 0.03 21.16 13.95
CA ASN A 93 -0.38 20.25 15.03
C ASN A 93 -0.60 18.82 14.55
N CYS A 94 -0.55 18.57 13.26
CA CYS A 94 -0.51 17.22 12.70
C CYS A 94 0.29 17.16 11.40
N LEU A 95 0.78 15.96 11.06
CA LEU A 95 1.38 15.61 9.79
C LEU A 95 0.45 14.72 8.97
N ILE A 96 0.46 14.92 7.67
CA ILE A 96 -0.29 14.09 6.73
C ILE A 96 0.62 13.70 5.58
N GLY A 97 0.83 12.39 5.41
CA GLY A 97 1.58 11.88 4.27
C GLY A 97 0.74 11.88 2.99
N GLY A 98 1.34 12.22 1.87
CA GLY A 98 0.66 12.15 0.58
C GLY A 98 1.47 12.69 -0.57
N SER A 99 0.95 12.48 -1.77
CA SER A 99 1.53 12.93 -3.05
C SER A 99 0.58 13.83 -3.86
N GLY A 100 -0.54 14.25 -3.26
CA GLY A 100 -1.60 14.95 -3.98
C GLY A 100 -2.60 14.01 -4.66
N GLY A 101 -2.55 12.72 -4.37
CA GLY A 101 -3.57 11.76 -4.74
C GLY A 101 -4.90 12.02 -4.01
N LYS A 102 -6.00 11.44 -4.50
CA LYS A 102 -7.37 11.65 -3.97
C LYS A 102 -7.48 11.44 -2.45
N ASP A 103 -6.77 10.44 -1.92
CA ASP A 103 -6.86 10.05 -0.51
C ASP A 103 -6.15 11.04 0.40
N SER A 104 -4.95 11.48 0.04
CA SER A 104 -4.22 12.53 0.77
C SER A 104 -4.92 13.88 0.67
N ALA A 105 -5.51 14.19 -0.49
CA ALA A 105 -6.30 15.39 -0.71
C ALA A 105 -7.55 15.41 0.19
N PHE A 106 -8.32 14.33 0.22
CA PHE A 106 -9.46 14.17 1.12
C PHE A 106 -9.04 14.33 2.58
N GLN A 107 -8.07 13.54 3.01
CA GLN A 107 -7.62 13.49 4.39
C GLN A 107 -7.14 14.85 4.90
N SER A 108 -6.25 15.51 4.17
CA SER A 108 -5.69 16.79 4.58
C SER A 108 -6.74 17.90 4.59
N HIS A 109 -7.61 17.92 3.59
CA HIS A 109 -8.64 18.95 3.46
C HIS A 109 -9.69 18.85 4.56
N ILE A 110 -10.20 17.65 4.82
CA ILE A 110 -11.22 17.47 5.87
C ILE A 110 -10.66 17.76 7.26
N LEU A 111 -9.43 17.36 7.57
CA LEU A 111 -8.78 17.66 8.85
C LEU A 111 -8.57 19.15 9.04
N LYS A 112 -8.19 19.88 7.98
CA LYS A 112 -8.01 21.33 8.05
C LYS A 112 -9.33 22.09 8.16
N TYR A 113 -10.24 21.86 7.23
CA TYR A 113 -11.41 22.73 7.07
C TYR A 113 -12.65 22.31 7.86
N LYS A 114 -12.80 21.01 8.15
CA LYS A 114 -13.90 20.53 8.99
C LYS A 114 -13.52 20.41 10.46
N TYR A 115 -12.31 19.87 10.75
CA TYR A 115 -11.88 19.63 12.12
C TYR A 115 -10.94 20.70 12.68
N GLY A 116 -10.57 21.72 11.90
CA GLY A 116 -9.80 22.89 12.36
C GLY A 116 -8.35 22.60 12.72
N MET A 117 -7.78 21.55 12.15
CA MET A 117 -6.37 21.23 12.32
C MET A 117 -5.47 22.13 11.47
N ARG A 118 -4.20 22.20 11.85
CA ARG A 118 -3.14 22.89 11.08
C ARG A 118 -2.15 21.87 10.55
N PRO A 119 -2.49 21.13 9.47
CA PRO A 119 -1.63 20.07 8.94
C PRO A 119 -0.42 20.65 8.20
N LEU A 120 0.74 20.06 8.43
CA LEU A 120 1.84 20.05 7.46
C LEU A 120 1.69 18.79 6.61
N THR A 121 1.61 18.95 5.30
CA THR A 121 1.64 17.81 4.40
C THR A 121 3.08 17.41 4.08
N VAL A 122 3.35 16.12 4.00
CA VAL A 122 4.70 15.59 3.76
C VAL A 122 4.65 14.63 2.59
N THR A 123 5.50 14.85 1.61
CA THR A 123 5.59 14.03 0.41
C THR A 123 6.96 13.37 0.31
N TRP A 124 6.98 12.05 0.28
CA TRP A 124 8.10 11.31 -0.27
C TRP A 124 7.93 11.28 -1.79
N SER A 125 8.90 11.82 -2.52
CA SER A 125 8.79 11.98 -3.97
C SER A 125 8.60 10.62 -4.66
N PRO A 126 7.64 10.49 -5.62
CA PRO A 126 7.59 9.38 -6.55
C PRO A 126 8.93 9.10 -7.23
N HIS A 127 9.14 7.87 -7.69
CA HIS A 127 10.34 7.50 -8.46
C HIS A 127 10.49 8.37 -9.70
N LEU A 128 9.42 8.46 -10.46
CA LEU A 128 9.31 9.25 -11.69
C LEU A 128 7.90 9.85 -11.77
N TYR A 129 7.80 11.15 -11.58
CA TYR A 129 6.50 11.83 -11.69
C TYR A 129 5.88 11.64 -13.08
N THR A 130 4.57 11.39 -13.10
CA THR A 130 3.76 11.60 -14.30
C THR A 130 3.34 13.07 -14.38
N ASP A 131 2.97 13.55 -15.56
CA ASP A 131 2.52 14.94 -15.74
C ASP A 131 1.24 15.22 -14.93
N ILE A 132 0.29 14.28 -14.94
CA ILE A 132 -0.95 14.41 -14.18
C ILE A 132 -0.70 14.34 -12.67
N GLY A 133 0.21 13.50 -12.23
CA GLY A 133 0.60 13.38 -10.82
C GLY A 133 1.23 14.69 -10.32
N TRP A 134 2.15 15.26 -11.08
CA TRP A 134 2.75 16.55 -10.75
C TRP A 134 1.72 17.68 -10.71
N LYS A 135 0.77 17.69 -11.65
CA LYS A 135 -0.31 18.66 -11.66
C LYS A 135 -1.23 18.52 -10.45
N ASN A 136 -1.60 17.30 -10.09
CA ASN A 136 -2.40 17.02 -8.89
C ASN A 136 -1.69 17.40 -7.59
N PHE A 137 -0.38 17.12 -7.50
CA PHE A 137 0.44 17.56 -6.38
C PHE A 137 0.40 19.08 -6.22
N ARG A 138 0.57 19.84 -7.31
CA ARG A 138 0.50 21.31 -7.27
C ARG A 138 -0.90 21.83 -6.95
N ASN A 139 -1.95 21.22 -7.49
CA ASN A 139 -3.32 21.57 -7.18
C ASN A 139 -3.63 21.34 -5.70
N TRP A 140 -3.18 20.22 -5.16
CA TRP A 140 -3.33 19.91 -3.74
C TRP A 140 -2.74 21.01 -2.84
N ILE A 141 -1.54 21.50 -3.17
CA ILE A 141 -0.90 22.58 -2.41
C ILE A 141 -1.62 23.92 -2.64
N ASN A 142 -1.82 24.31 -3.90
CA ASN A 142 -2.27 25.66 -4.24
C ASN A 142 -3.77 25.85 -4.04
N ILE A 143 -4.59 24.90 -4.49
CA ILE A 143 -6.05 24.95 -4.38
C ILE A 143 -6.50 24.42 -3.02
N GLY A 144 -5.94 23.31 -2.57
CA GLY A 144 -6.22 22.74 -1.25
C GLY A 144 -5.68 23.59 -0.10
N GLY A 145 -4.70 24.47 -0.37
CA GLY A 145 -4.18 25.47 0.58
C GLY A 145 -3.30 24.87 1.66
N PHE A 146 -2.30 24.07 1.29
CA PHE A 146 -1.40 23.40 2.25
C PHE A 146 0.04 23.86 2.11
N ASP A 147 0.72 23.95 3.25
CA ASP A 147 2.17 23.89 3.29
C ASP A 147 2.60 22.43 3.08
N ASN A 148 3.68 22.24 2.31
CA ASN A 148 4.19 20.90 2.01
C ASN A 148 5.70 20.80 2.20
N TYR A 149 6.13 19.70 2.78
CA TYR A 149 7.53 19.30 2.81
C TYR A 149 7.75 18.18 1.79
N LEU A 150 8.27 18.53 0.60
CA LEU A 150 8.64 17.56 -0.42
C LEU A 150 10.06 17.07 -0.19
N PHE A 151 10.23 15.81 0.12
CA PHE A 151 11.53 15.17 0.20
C PHE A 151 11.78 14.32 -1.05
N THR A 152 12.84 14.64 -1.76
CA THR A 152 13.35 13.85 -2.88
C THR A 152 14.60 13.11 -2.41
N PRO A 153 14.56 11.77 -2.32
CA PRO A 153 15.71 10.99 -1.91
C PRO A 153 16.86 11.12 -2.91
N ASN A 154 18.08 10.83 -2.48
CA ASN A 154 19.23 10.75 -3.38
C ASN A 154 18.91 9.82 -4.56
N GLY A 155 18.81 10.38 -5.77
CA GLY A 155 18.34 9.65 -6.95
C GLY A 155 19.23 8.46 -7.35
N LYS A 156 20.54 8.51 -7.04
CA LYS A 156 21.45 7.37 -7.28
C LYS A 156 21.13 6.22 -6.32
N ILE A 157 20.95 6.54 -5.05
CA ILE A 157 20.62 5.55 -4.00
C ILE A 157 19.24 4.97 -4.23
N HIS A 158 18.24 5.81 -4.47
CA HIS A 158 16.86 5.34 -4.68
C HIS A 158 16.74 4.42 -5.89
N ARG A 159 17.39 4.78 -7.00
CA ARG A 159 17.48 3.94 -8.21
C ARG A 159 18.21 2.62 -7.94
N TYR A 160 19.34 2.65 -7.26
CA TYR A 160 20.08 1.47 -6.85
C TYR A 160 19.22 0.53 -6.02
N LEU A 161 18.54 1.04 -4.99
CA LEU A 161 17.66 0.25 -4.13
C LEU A 161 16.47 -0.34 -4.88
N THR A 162 15.88 0.44 -5.79
CA THR A 162 14.77 -0.04 -6.65
C THR A 162 15.23 -1.18 -7.55
N ARG A 163 16.40 -1.06 -8.19
CA ARG A 163 16.98 -2.15 -8.96
C ARG A 163 17.23 -3.40 -8.10
N ARG A 164 17.78 -3.23 -6.88
CA ARG A 164 17.98 -4.35 -5.95
C ARG A 164 16.67 -5.01 -5.56
N ALA A 165 15.65 -4.24 -5.26
CA ALA A 165 14.31 -4.75 -4.92
C ALA A 165 13.66 -5.52 -6.09
N VAL A 166 13.86 -5.06 -7.33
CA VAL A 166 13.40 -5.80 -8.52
C VAL A 166 14.14 -7.12 -8.64
N ILE A 167 15.48 -7.13 -8.56
CA ILE A 167 16.29 -8.33 -8.70
C ILE A 167 16.03 -9.35 -7.59
N ASN A 168 15.98 -8.90 -6.34
CA ASN A 168 15.92 -9.80 -5.19
C ASN A 168 14.53 -10.31 -4.86
N ILE A 169 13.51 -9.45 -5.03
CA ILE A 169 12.15 -9.72 -4.53
C ILE A 169 11.04 -9.38 -5.55
N LEU A 170 11.42 -8.96 -6.75
CA LEU A 170 10.51 -8.50 -7.80
C LEU A 170 9.46 -7.50 -7.25
N HIS A 171 9.93 -6.44 -6.57
CA HIS A 171 9.09 -5.46 -5.91
C HIS A 171 9.61 -4.02 -6.11
N PRO A 172 9.34 -3.37 -7.26
CA PRO A 172 9.91 -2.07 -7.59
C PRO A 172 9.55 -0.95 -6.61
N PHE A 173 8.45 -1.07 -5.88
CA PHE A 173 7.95 -0.06 -4.94
C PHE A 173 8.50 -0.20 -3.52
N GLN A 174 9.24 -1.26 -3.18
CA GLN A 174 9.67 -1.50 -1.80
C GLN A 174 10.45 -0.32 -1.20
N PRO A 175 11.47 0.27 -1.85
CA PRO A 175 12.19 1.42 -1.29
C PRO A 175 11.30 2.66 -1.11
N PHE A 176 10.34 2.87 -2.02
CA PHE A 176 9.37 3.95 -1.92
C PHE A 176 8.44 3.77 -0.70
N ILE A 177 7.93 2.56 -0.47
CA ILE A 177 7.12 2.22 0.70
C ILE A 177 7.89 2.46 1.99
N PHE A 178 9.17 2.09 2.04
CA PHE A 178 10.03 2.41 3.18
C PHE A 178 10.04 3.91 3.45
N GLY A 179 10.36 4.71 2.45
CA GLY A 179 10.40 6.17 2.58
C GLY A 179 9.07 6.76 3.04
N GLN A 180 7.96 6.35 2.44
CA GLN A 180 6.64 6.84 2.84
C GLN A 180 6.32 6.60 4.31
N LYS A 181 6.71 5.44 4.84
CA LYS A 181 6.35 5.05 6.21
C LYS A 181 7.35 5.53 7.25
N THR A 182 8.65 5.51 6.93
CA THR A 182 9.69 5.89 7.89
C THR A 182 9.90 7.39 7.98
N PHE A 183 9.64 8.14 6.90
CA PHE A 183 9.99 9.55 6.85
C PHE A 183 9.07 10.45 7.67
N LEU A 184 7.78 10.13 7.77
CA LEU A 184 6.85 10.94 8.55
C LEU A 184 7.23 11.03 10.04
N PRO A 185 7.54 9.93 10.75
CA PRO A 185 8.04 9.99 12.11
C PRO A 185 9.30 10.85 12.28
N HIS A 186 10.24 10.82 11.32
CA HIS A 186 11.42 11.68 11.35
C HIS A 186 11.06 13.17 11.30
N ILE A 187 10.14 13.55 10.43
CA ILE A 187 9.69 14.96 10.32
C ILE A 187 8.88 15.35 11.56
N ALA A 188 8.03 14.47 12.08
CA ALA A 188 7.29 14.71 13.32
C ALA A 188 8.24 15.01 14.49
N TYR A 189 9.28 14.20 14.64
CA TYR A 189 10.30 14.39 15.68
C TYR A 189 11.06 15.70 15.49
N LEU A 190 11.53 15.97 14.27
CA LEU A 190 12.33 17.15 13.94
C LEU A 190 11.57 18.47 14.19
N LEU A 191 10.29 18.50 13.82
CA LEU A 191 9.45 19.69 13.90
C LEU A 191 8.58 19.75 15.16
N ASN A 192 8.73 18.79 16.09
CA ASN A 192 7.92 18.66 17.30
C ASN A 192 6.41 18.64 17.02
N ILE A 193 5.99 17.88 15.99
CA ILE A 193 4.59 17.71 15.64
C ILE A 193 4.12 16.39 16.26
N PRO A 194 3.13 16.42 17.17
CA PRO A 194 2.82 15.25 17.99
C PRO A 194 1.91 14.22 17.35
N LEU A 195 1.27 14.52 16.20
CA LEU A 195 0.25 13.69 15.61
C LEU A 195 0.50 13.45 14.14
N ILE A 196 0.44 12.19 13.72
CA ILE A 196 0.53 11.76 12.32
C ILE A 196 -0.77 11.09 11.91
N PHE A 197 -1.32 11.46 10.76
CA PHE A 197 -2.45 10.78 10.15
C PHE A 197 -2.05 10.02 8.89
N TYR A 198 -2.49 8.75 8.85
CA TYR A 198 -2.63 7.97 7.63
C TYR A 198 -4.12 7.85 7.27
N GLY A 199 -4.42 7.65 6.00
CA GLY A 199 -5.81 7.57 5.53
C GLY A 199 -6.39 6.18 5.70
N GLU A 200 -5.89 5.26 4.93
CA GLU A 200 -6.46 3.93 4.70
C GLU A 200 -6.17 2.95 5.84
N PRO A 201 -7.20 2.34 6.45
CA PRO A 201 -6.98 1.29 7.43
C PRO A 201 -6.50 0.01 6.72
N PRO A 202 -5.49 -0.71 7.27
CA PRO A 202 -4.97 -1.95 6.68
C PRO A 202 -6.01 -3.05 6.49
N SER A 203 -7.08 -3.06 7.28
CA SER A 203 -8.20 -4.00 7.18
C SER A 203 -8.91 -3.95 5.82
N ASP A 204 -9.00 -2.79 5.19
CA ASP A 204 -9.60 -2.62 3.86
C ASP A 204 -8.81 -3.39 2.78
N TYR A 205 -7.54 -3.65 3.04
CA TYR A 205 -6.66 -4.45 2.17
C TYR A 205 -6.50 -5.90 2.64
N GLY A 206 -7.21 -6.33 3.65
CA GLY A 206 -7.15 -7.70 4.18
C GLY A 206 -5.98 -7.96 5.12
N THR A 207 -5.27 -6.92 5.55
CA THR A 207 -4.22 -7.03 6.56
C THR A 207 -4.82 -6.89 7.95
N ARG A 208 -4.67 -7.92 8.77
CA ARG A 208 -5.06 -7.91 10.17
C ARG A 208 -3.88 -7.45 11.02
N LEU A 209 -4.02 -6.31 11.70
CA LEU A 209 -2.93 -5.76 12.56
C LEU A 209 -2.81 -6.46 13.92
N GLY A 210 -3.58 -7.45 14.22
CA GLY A 210 -3.85 -7.91 15.56
C GLY A 210 -3.34 -9.28 15.99
N ASN A 211 -2.16 -9.73 15.57
CA ASN A 211 -1.51 -10.88 16.23
C ASN A 211 -0.55 -10.50 17.36
N THR A 212 -0.44 -9.24 17.70
CA THR A 212 0.30 -8.79 18.89
C THR A 212 -0.66 -8.74 20.08
N LYS A 213 -0.24 -9.23 21.24
CA LYS A 213 -1.02 -9.23 22.50
C LYS A 213 -1.55 -7.85 22.94
N GLN A 214 -1.29 -6.81 22.18
CA GLN A 214 -1.65 -5.41 22.44
C GLN A 214 -2.94 -4.96 21.73
N PHE A 215 -3.40 -5.69 20.71
CA PHE A 215 -4.61 -5.34 19.96
C PHE A 215 -5.74 -6.29 20.34
N SER A 216 -6.92 -5.75 20.60
CA SER A 216 -8.07 -6.53 21.04
C SER A 216 -8.43 -7.61 19.99
N ASN A 217 -8.93 -8.77 20.46
CA ASN A 217 -9.43 -9.86 19.63
C ASN A 217 -10.69 -9.52 18.81
N LYS A 218 -11.06 -8.25 18.76
CA LYS A 218 -12.19 -7.80 17.97
C LYS A 218 -11.73 -7.60 16.54
N ILE A 219 -12.56 -7.89 15.56
CA ILE A 219 -12.35 -7.61 14.13
C ILE A 219 -12.13 -6.09 13.89
N GLU A 220 -12.49 -5.29 14.83
CA GLU A 220 -12.13 -3.89 15.04
C GLU A 220 -10.61 -3.63 15.14
N ASP A 221 -9.81 -4.46 14.53
CA ASP A 221 -8.40 -4.18 14.28
C ASP A 221 -8.18 -2.98 13.36
N SER A 222 -9.20 -2.23 13.15
CA SER A 222 -9.19 -0.81 12.95
C SER A 222 -8.87 -0.09 14.26
N HIS A 223 -7.78 -0.46 14.94
CA HIS A 223 -7.24 0.36 16.01
C HIS A 223 -7.05 1.79 15.46
N PRO A 224 -7.46 2.85 16.18
CA PRO A 224 -7.37 4.23 15.70
C PRO A 224 -5.95 4.64 15.32
N GLY A 225 -4.96 4.00 15.93
CA GLY A 225 -3.56 4.24 15.62
C GLY A 225 -2.70 3.03 15.82
N PHE A 226 -1.54 3.07 15.22
CA PHE A 226 -0.43 2.22 15.58
C PHE A 226 0.70 3.12 16.08
N THR A 227 0.66 3.39 17.37
CA THR A 227 1.77 4.09 18.05
C THR A 227 3.04 3.26 18.08
N GLN A 228 2.89 1.98 17.83
CA GLN A 228 3.96 1.00 17.72
C GLN A 228 3.79 0.27 16.39
N ASP A 229 4.00 1.00 15.32
CA ASP A 229 4.23 0.38 14.04
C ASP A 229 5.33 -0.69 14.23
N PRO A 230 5.13 -1.91 13.71
CA PRO A 230 6.21 -2.88 13.63
C PRO A 230 7.53 -2.32 13.10
N ILE A 231 7.46 -1.24 12.31
CA ILE A 231 8.60 -0.51 11.78
C ILE A 231 9.35 0.26 12.86
N SER A 232 8.63 0.98 13.72
CA SER A 232 9.25 1.81 14.78
C SER A 232 9.94 0.99 15.87
N SER A 233 9.56 -0.28 16.04
CA SER A 233 10.20 -1.22 16.95
C SER A 233 11.24 -2.11 16.29
N MET A 234 11.43 -2.00 14.96
CA MET A 234 12.35 -2.83 14.22
C MET A 234 13.79 -2.37 14.43
N LYS A 235 14.67 -3.33 14.70
CA LYS A 235 16.10 -3.07 14.75
C LYS A 235 16.64 -2.87 13.33
N ILE A 236 17.62 -1.98 13.19
CA ILE A 236 18.23 -1.68 11.88
C ILE A 236 18.80 -2.93 11.21
N GLU A 237 19.34 -3.87 12.00
CA GLU A 237 19.87 -5.14 11.52
C GLU A 237 18.82 -6.06 10.89
N ASP A 238 17.53 -5.90 11.27
CA ASP A 238 16.42 -6.70 10.72
C ASP A 238 15.86 -6.11 9.43
N VAL A 239 16.21 -4.86 9.10
CA VAL A 239 15.73 -4.19 7.90
C VAL A 239 16.38 -4.77 6.64
N LYS A 240 15.54 -5.15 5.66
CA LYS A 240 15.95 -5.64 4.33
C LYS A 240 15.58 -4.62 3.27
N LEU A 241 16.47 -3.68 3.02
CA LEU A 241 16.27 -2.63 2.04
C LEU A 241 16.66 -3.12 0.63
N GLY A 242 15.75 -3.06 -0.33
CA GLY A 242 15.98 -3.69 -1.63
C GLY A 242 16.13 -5.22 -1.59
N GLY A 243 15.63 -5.87 -0.51
CA GLY A 243 15.78 -7.30 -0.27
C GLY A 243 17.14 -7.71 0.31
N ASP A 244 18.00 -6.76 0.65
CA ASP A 244 19.31 -6.99 1.24
C ASP A 244 19.43 -6.35 2.64
N PRO A 245 20.22 -6.94 3.56
CA PRO A 245 20.51 -6.29 4.83
C PRO A 245 21.36 -5.03 4.62
N ILE A 246 21.30 -4.10 5.55
CA ILE A 246 22.07 -2.83 5.48
C ILE A 246 23.58 -3.10 5.40
N SER A 247 24.09 -4.13 6.10
CA SER A 247 25.51 -4.54 6.04
C SER A 247 25.97 -4.84 4.61
N TYR A 248 25.12 -5.50 3.80
CA TYR A 248 25.43 -5.76 2.39
C TYR A 248 25.69 -4.47 1.60
N HIS A 249 24.85 -3.48 1.78
CA HIS A 249 25.02 -2.20 1.07
C HIS A 249 26.30 -1.47 1.48
N ILE A 250 26.68 -1.56 2.75
CA ILE A 250 27.95 -1.01 3.24
C ILE A 250 29.15 -1.75 2.62
N GLU A 251 29.09 -3.07 2.53
CA GLU A 251 30.11 -3.89 1.84
C GLU A 251 30.23 -3.56 0.35
N GLN A 252 29.13 -3.08 -0.29
CA GLN A 252 29.16 -2.58 -1.66
C GLN A 252 29.71 -1.15 -1.77
N GLY A 253 30.22 -0.57 -0.69
CA GLY A 253 30.87 0.74 -0.68
C GLY A 253 29.92 1.93 -0.44
N HIS A 254 28.66 1.69 -0.05
CA HIS A 254 27.73 2.76 0.32
C HIS A 254 27.92 3.20 1.78
N ASN A 255 27.61 4.45 2.07
CA ASN A 255 27.64 4.97 3.43
C ASN A 255 26.29 4.72 4.13
N ILE A 256 26.32 4.33 5.41
CA ILE A 256 25.10 4.15 6.21
C ILE A 256 24.20 5.39 6.21
N ASN A 257 24.77 6.58 6.12
CA ASN A 257 24.01 7.84 6.09
C ASN A 257 23.13 7.96 4.83
N ASP A 258 23.49 7.31 3.73
CA ASP A 258 22.69 7.31 2.50
C ASP A 258 21.32 6.60 2.70
N PHE A 259 21.24 5.70 3.69
CA PHE A 259 20.05 4.92 3.96
C PHE A 259 19.21 5.46 5.12
N LYS A 260 19.70 6.41 5.90
CA LYS A 260 18.96 6.97 7.05
C LYS A 260 17.51 7.38 6.76
N PRO A 261 17.19 8.00 5.61
CA PRO A 261 15.80 8.38 5.32
C PRO A 261 14.85 7.17 5.17
N TYR A 262 15.38 5.98 4.90
CA TYR A 262 14.62 4.74 4.74
C TYR A 262 14.53 3.92 6.03
N LEU A 263 15.28 4.31 7.06
CA LEU A 263 15.34 3.56 8.30
C LEU A 263 14.32 4.06 9.32
N PRO A 264 13.77 3.16 10.16
CA PRO A 264 12.85 3.55 11.21
C PRO A 264 13.47 4.59 12.16
N LEU A 265 12.64 5.52 12.65
CA LEU A 265 13.04 6.37 13.76
C LEU A 265 13.08 5.53 15.05
N ASP A 266 14.10 5.77 15.88
CA ASP A 266 14.22 5.11 17.17
C ASP A 266 12.94 5.29 18.01
N ILE A 267 12.41 4.17 18.51
CA ILE A 267 11.18 4.15 19.33
C ILE A 267 11.27 5.05 20.56
N ASN A 268 12.46 5.18 21.17
CA ASN A 268 12.67 6.06 22.32
C ASN A 268 12.42 7.52 21.96
N LYS A 269 12.77 7.95 20.74
CA LYS A 269 12.50 9.30 20.24
C LYS A 269 11.01 9.54 20.01
N ILE A 270 10.29 8.55 19.51
CA ILE A 270 8.83 8.58 19.34
C ILE A 270 8.15 8.75 20.72
N GLN A 271 8.59 7.97 21.70
CA GLN A 271 8.07 8.02 23.07
C GLN A 271 8.42 9.33 23.77
N GLU A 272 9.65 9.81 23.65
CA GLU A 272 10.10 11.10 24.21
C GLU A 272 9.20 12.26 23.78
N LYS A 273 8.88 12.32 22.48
CA LYS A 273 8.04 13.38 21.88
C LYS A 273 6.55 13.07 21.93
N LYS A 274 6.16 11.89 22.43
CA LYS A 274 4.76 11.42 22.49
C LYS A 274 4.07 11.52 21.12
N ILE A 275 4.77 11.10 20.05
CA ILE A 275 4.23 11.12 18.70
C ILE A 275 3.19 10.02 18.56
N GLU A 276 1.96 10.39 18.25
CA GLU A 276 0.86 9.45 17.97
C GLU A 276 0.65 9.32 16.47
N THR A 277 0.36 8.10 16.02
CA THR A 277 -0.03 7.82 14.63
C THR A 277 -1.44 7.27 14.60
N GLN A 278 -2.30 7.84 13.74
CA GLN A 278 -3.73 7.54 13.67
C GLN A 278 -4.14 7.22 12.22
N PHE A 279 -5.14 6.34 12.06
CA PHE A 279 -5.78 6.11 10.78
C PHE A 279 -7.10 6.88 10.68
N LEU A 280 -7.23 7.77 9.70
CA LEU A 280 -8.47 8.53 9.53
C LEU A 280 -9.66 7.62 9.19
N GLY A 281 -9.43 6.53 8.45
CA GLY A 281 -10.45 5.54 8.12
C GLY A 281 -10.97 4.71 9.31
N TYR A 282 -10.36 4.83 10.50
CA TYR A 282 -10.95 4.34 11.74
C TYR A 282 -12.14 5.21 12.19
N TYR A 283 -12.00 6.52 12.05
CA TYR A 283 -12.96 7.51 12.53
C TYR A 283 -14.05 7.84 11.54
N LEU A 284 -13.73 7.75 10.25
CA LEU A 284 -14.62 8.10 9.15
C LEU A 284 -14.72 6.94 8.17
N LYS A 285 -15.88 6.78 7.54
CA LYS A 285 -16.05 5.80 6.46
C LYS A 285 -15.07 6.13 5.34
N TRP A 286 -14.14 5.23 5.11
CA TRP A 286 -13.15 5.38 4.05
C TRP A 286 -13.64 4.70 2.79
N VAL A 287 -14.01 5.47 1.77
CA VAL A 287 -14.50 4.99 0.48
C VAL A 287 -13.73 5.70 -0.63
N PRO A 288 -12.82 5.00 -1.33
CA PRO A 288 -11.92 5.62 -2.31
C PRO A 288 -12.62 6.41 -3.41
N GLN A 289 -13.79 5.98 -3.87
CA GLN A 289 -14.56 6.69 -4.89
C GLN A 289 -15.17 7.99 -4.34
N GLU A 290 -15.67 7.99 -3.11
CA GLU A 290 -16.16 9.21 -2.45
C GLU A 290 -15.00 10.19 -2.18
N ASN A 291 -13.85 9.69 -1.76
CA ASN A 291 -12.63 10.48 -1.58
C ASN A 291 -12.22 11.16 -2.90
N PHE A 292 -12.37 10.45 -4.01
CA PHE A 292 -12.11 11.01 -5.34
C PHE A 292 -13.03 12.19 -5.66
N TYR A 293 -14.34 12.02 -5.52
CA TYR A 293 -15.28 13.12 -5.78
C TYR A 293 -15.04 14.32 -4.87
N TYR A 294 -14.76 14.06 -3.61
CA TYR A 294 -14.41 15.10 -2.66
C TYR A 294 -13.14 15.87 -3.08
N ALA A 295 -12.09 15.15 -3.48
CA ALA A 295 -10.84 15.75 -3.92
C ALA A 295 -11.00 16.61 -5.17
N VAL A 296 -11.80 16.16 -6.14
CA VAL A 296 -12.12 16.94 -7.34
C VAL A 296 -12.78 18.28 -6.97
N GLN A 297 -13.75 18.26 -6.06
CA GLN A 297 -14.50 19.44 -5.67
C GLN A 297 -13.69 20.43 -4.83
N ASN A 298 -12.78 19.94 -3.98
CA ASN A 298 -12.17 20.76 -2.93
C ASN A 298 -10.70 21.08 -3.15
N THR A 299 -9.98 20.27 -3.94
CA THR A 299 -8.53 20.43 -4.13
C THR A 299 -8.10 20.50 -5.59
N GLY A 300 -9.07 20.54 -6.51
CA GLY A 300 -8.78 20.57 -7.94
C GLY A 300 -8.11 19.30 -8.45
N PHE A 301 -8.33 18.17 -7.81
CA PHE A 301 -7.82 16.87 -8.26
C PHE A 301 -8.37 16.53 -9.64
N LEU A 302 -7.52 16.01 -10.51
CA LEU A 302 -7.86 15.64 -11.88
C LEU A 302 -7.68 14.14 -12.07
N ALA A 303 -8.68 13.48 -12.60
CA ALA A 303 -8.53 12.13 -13.14
C ALA A 303 -7.72 12.13 -14.43
N ASN A 304 -7.15 11.00 -14.79
CA ASN A 304 -6.52 10.82 -16.09
C ASN A 304 -7.56 10.83 -17.22
N THR A 305 -7.17 11.20 -18.42
CA THR A 305 -8.08 11.23 -19.61
C THR A 305 -8.42 9.83 -20.08
N GLU A 306 -7.49 8.89 -19.91
CA GLU A 306 -7.63 7.48 -20.28
C GLU A 306 -7.53 6.57 -19.05
N ARG A 307 -7.94 5.29 -19.16
CA ARG A 307 -7.72 4.31 -18.11
C ARG A 307 -6.23 4.08 -17.86
N ILE A 308 -5.91 3.59 -16.69
CA ILE A 308 -4.56 3.15 -16.34
C ILE A 308 -4.40 1.70 -16.85
N GLU A 309 -3.23 1.36 -17.37
CA GLU A 309 -2.91 -0.02 -17.78
C GLU A 309 -3.00 -0.97 -16.57
N GLY A 310 -3.53 -2.16 -16.81
CA GLY A 310 -3.80 -3.15 -15.76
C GLY A 310 -5.08 -2.94 -14.96
N THR A 311 -5.83 -1.85 -15.23
CA THR A 311 -7.12 -1.56 -14.58
C THR A 311 -8.06 -0.79 -15.49
N TYR A 312 -9.32 -0.68 -15.06
CA TYR A 312 -10.36 0.17 -15.69
C TYR A 312 -10.39 1.60 -15.12
N GLN A 313 -9.72 1.84 -14.00
CA GLN A 313 -9.77 3.12 -13.28
C GLN A 313 -8.94 4.22 -13.95
N LYS A 314 -9.28 5.48 -13.60
CA LYS A 314 -8.64 6.70 -14.10
C LYS A 314 -8.11 7.63 -13.01
N TYR A 315 -8.32 7.32 -11.73
CA TYR A 315 -8.10 8.27 -10.64
C TYR A 315 -7.23 7.74 -9.47
N ALA A 316 -6.74 6.53 -9.55
CA ALA A 316 -5.89 5.95 -8.50
C ALA A 316 -4.45 5.77 -8.98
N SER A 317 -3.46 6.01 -8.10
CA SER A 317 -2.02 5.84 -8.39
C SER A 317 -1.58 6.54 -9.69
N LEU A 318 -1.84 7.84 -9.78
CA LEU A 318 -1.56 8.64 -10.98
C LEU A 318 -0.19 9.30 -10.98
N ASP A 319 0.51 9.27 -9.87
CA ASP A 319 1.67 10.13 -9.60
C ASP A 319 3.02 9.52 -9.99
N ASP A 320 3.12 8.19 -10.09
CA ASP A 320 4.39 7.52 -10.37
C ASP A 320 4.32 6.61 -11.62
N LYS A 321 5.26 6.80 -12.55
CA LYS A 321 5.39 5.97 -13.74
C LYS A 321 5.73 4.50 -13.43
N VAL A 322 6.26 4.22 -12.25
CA VAL A 322 6.65 2.87 -11.79
C VAL A 322 5.46 2.08 -11.22
N ASP A 323 4.36 2.74 -10.87
CA ASP A 323 3.22 2.09 -10.20
C ASP A 323 2.63 0.91 -10.99
N GLY A 324 2.47 1.05 -12.29
CA GLY A 324 1.99 -0.05 -13.16
C GLY A 324 2.85 -1.31 -13.06
N PHE A 325 4.16 -1.15 -12.93
CA PHE A 325 5.10 -2.27 -12.78
C PHE A 325 5.04 -2.95 -11.42
N PHE A 326 4.70 -2.22 -10.36
CA PHE A 326 4.43 -2.81 -9.05
C PHE A 326 3.25 -3.79 -9.11
N TYR A 327 2.13 -3.40 -9.72
CA TYR A 327 0.98 -4.29 -9.86
C TYR A 327 1.22 -5.43 -10.86
N TYR A 328 1.94 -5.17 -11.94
CA TYR A 328 2.33 -6.20 -12.88
C TYR A 328 3.20 -7.27 -12.20
N THR A 329 4.22 -6.87 -11.46
CA THR A 329 5.09 -7.80 -10.73
C THR A 329 4.36 -8.52 -9.60
N SER A 330 3.39 -7.89 -8.96
CA SER A 330 2.49 -8.55 -8.02
C SER A 330 1.64 -9.63 -8.69
N HIS A 331 1.13 -9.35 -9.89
CA HIS A 331 0.41 -10.37 -10.67
C HIS A 331 1.30 -11.56 -11.02
N ILE A 332 2.55 -11.33 -11.42
CA ILE A 332 3.54 -12.37 -11.68
C ILE A 332 3.72 -13.28 -10.46
N LYS A 333 3.93 -12.69 -9.27
CA LYS A 333 4.21 -13.46 -8.05
C LYS A 333 3.00 -14.14 -7.43
N PHE A 334 1.84 -13.51 -7.50
CA PHE A 334 0.69 -13.86 -6.67
C PHE A 334 -0.60 -14.11 -7.45
N GLY A 335 -0.60 -13.95 -8.78
CA GLY A 335 -1.84 -13.96 -9.57
C GLY A 335 -2.83 -12.86 -9.12
N TYR A 336 -2.32 -11.77 -8.56
CA TYR A 336 -3.06 -10.64 -8.00
C TYR A 336 -2.53 -9.34 -8.59
N GLY A 337 -3.27 -8.75 -9.49
CA GLY A 337 -2.89 -7.51 -10.17
C GLY A 337 -3.79 -6.33 -9.80
N ARG A 338 -3.70 -5.28 -10.60
CA ARG A 338 -4.36 -4.01 -10.34
C ARG A 338 -5.88 -4.08 -10.45
N ALA A 339 -6.41 -4.69 -11.52
CA ALA A 339 -7.86 -4.80 -11.71
C ALA A 339 -8.51 -5.62 -10.59
N MET A 340 -7.84 -6.68 -10.10
CA MET A 340 -8.33 -7.43 -8.95
C MET A 340 -8.31 -6.57 -7.67
N SER A 341 -7.27 -5.77 -7.46
CA SER A 341 -7.20 -4.85 -6.31
C SER A 341 -8.37 -3.87 -6.31
N ASP A 342 -8.55 -3.17 -7.43
CA ASP A 342 -9.54 -2.11 -7.57
C ASP A 342 -10.98 -2.66 -7.53
N SER A 343 -11.28 -3.69 -8.33
CA SER A 343 -12.63 -4.24 -8.42
C SER A 343 -13.11 -4.88 -7.13
N THR A 344 -12.23 -5.55 -6.39
CA THR A 344 -12.61 -6.16 -5.11
C THR A 344 -12.98 -5.12 -4.05
N MET A 345 -12.38 -3.93 -4.12
CA MET A 345 -12.73 -2.81 -3.25
C MET A 345 -14.07 -2.20 -3.67
N GLU A 346 -14.30 -2.00 -4.96
CA GLU A 346 -15.58 -1.49 -5.49
C GLU A 346 -16.75 -2.45 -5.18
N VAL A 347 -16.54 -3.77 -5.31
CA VAL A 347 -17.54 -4.78 -4.90
C VAL A 347 -17.86 -4.68 -3.41
N ARG A 348 -16.84 -4.54 -2.55
CA ARG A 348 -17.06 -4.41 -1.10
C ARG A 348 -17.82 -3.14 -0.73
N ASN A 349 -17.60 -2.05 -1.46
CA ASN A 349 -18.30 -0.78 -1.24
C ASN A 349 -19.68 -0.73 -1.93
N GLY A 350 -20.08 -1.77 -2.67
CA GLY A 350 -21.38 -1.84 -3.33
C GLY A 350 -21.51 -1.00 -4.61
N HIS A 351 -20.40 -0.57 -5.20
CA HIS A 351 -20.38 0.22 -6.42
C HIS A 351 -20.59 -0.63 -7.67
N ILE A 352 -20.09 -1.87 -7.65
CA ILE A 352 -20.27 -2.85 -8.72
C ILE A 352 -20.65 -4.21 -8.12
N THR A 353 -21.28 -5.07 -8.92
CA THR A 353 -21.55 -6.44 -8.55
C THR A 353 -20.28 -7.30 -8.59
N LYS A 354 -20.32 -8.46 -7.94
CA LYS A 354 -19.25 -9.44 -7.99
C LYS A 354 -18.95 -9.92 -9.42
N GLU A 355 -19.99 -10.11 -10.22
CA GLU A 355 -19.95 -10.57 -11.60
C GLU A 355 -19.30 -9.51 -12.51
N GLU A 356 -19.65 -8.25 -12.34
CA GLU A 356 -19.00 -7.12 -13.02
C GLU A 356 -17.52 -7.06 -12.64
N GLY A 357 -17.19 -7.16 -11.34
CA GLY A 357 -15.81 -7.20 -10.86
C GLY A 357 -15.03 -8.37 -11.47
N LEU A 358 -15.63 -9.55 -11.62
CA LEU A 358 -15.01 -10.70 -12.27
C LEU A 358 -14.72 -10.44 -13.76
N GLY A 359 -15.64 -9.78 -14.46
CA GLY A 359 -15.48 -9.36 -15.85
C GLY A 359 -14.31 -8.40 -16.01
N LEU A 360 -14.19 -7.41 -15.13
CA LEU A 360 -13.10 -6.43 -15.13
C LEU A 360 -11.73 -7.09 -14.86
N ILE A 361 -11.66 -8.01 -13.92
CA ILE A 361 -10.44 -8.79 -13.64
C ILE A 361 -10.03 -9.57 -14.90
N LYS A 362 -10.99 -10.27 -15.55
CA LYS A 362 -10.72 -11.06 -16.76
C LYS A 362 -10.18 -10.19 -17.92
N GLN A 363 -10.64 -8.96 -18.00
CA GLN A 363 -10.32 -8.07 -19.11
C GLN A 363 -8.97 -7.35 -18.91
N PHE A 364 -8.63 -6.96 -17.68
CA PHE A 364 -7.54 -6.01 -17.45
C PHE A 364 -6.40 -6.54 -16.56
N ASP A 365 -6.65 -7.55 -15.71
CA ASP A 365 -5.64 -7.95 -14.73
C ASP A 365 -4.42 -8.60 -15.40
N GLY A 366 -3.23 -8.16 -15.00
CA GLY A 366 -1.98 -8.66 -15.57
C GLY A 366 -1.59 -8.05 -16.91
N GLU A 367 -2.28 -7.00 -17.40
CA GLU A 367 -1.84 -6.22 -18.57
C GLU A 367 -0.46 -5.62 -18.30
N PHE A 368 0.45 -5.73 -19.27
CA PHE A 368 1.79 -5.15 -19.17
C PHE A 368 1.73 -3.63 -19.33
N PRO A 369 2.38 -2.83 -18.44
CA PRO A 369 2.34 -1.37 -18.51
C PRO A 369 3.32 -0.81 -19.56
N LYS A 370 2.87 -0.73 -20.81
CA LYS A 370 3.68 -0.31 -21.97
C LYS A 370 4.00 1.18 -21.98
N LYS A 371 3.08 2.00 -21.47
CA LYS A 371 3.18 3.46 -21.55
C LYS A 371 4.49 4.00 -20.99
N TYR A 372 4.94 3.43 -19.89
CA TYR A 372 6.15 3.87 -19.18
C TYR A 372 7.25 2.80 -19.15
N GLU A 373 7.20 1.82 -20.07
CA GLU A 373 8.17 0.73 -20.16
C GLU A 373 9.61 1.24 -20.27
N LYS A 374 9.83 2.16 -21.21
CA LYS A 374 11.17 2.74 -21.42
C LYS A 374 11.67 3.47 -20.18
N ASP A 375 10.85 4.35 -19.60
CA ASP A 375 11.21 5.10 -18.39
C ASP A 375 11.58 4.15 -17.23
N PHE A 376 10.80 3.09 -17.03
CA PHE A 376 11.04 2.13 -15.97
C PHE A 376 12.31 1.32 -16.19
N LEU A 377 12.51 0.75 -17.37
CA LEU A 377 13.68 -0.08 -17.68
C LEU A 377 14.98 0.74 -17.62
N GLU A 378 14.97 1.97 -18.11
CA GLU A 378 16.09 2.91 -17.95
C GLU A 378 16.33 3.23 -16.47
N TYR A 379 15.26 3.43 -15.69
CA TYR A 379 15.37 3.74 -14.25
C TYR A 379 16.05 2.62 -13.48
N ILE A 380 15.71 1.37 -13.75
CA ILE A 380 16.32 0.21 -13.08
C ILE A 380 17.57 -0.32 -13.83
N SER A 381 17.96 0.29 -14.95
CA SER A 381 19.11 -0.11 -15.80
C SER A 381 19.04 -1.59 -16.20
N MET A 382 17.90 -2.02 -16.76
CA MET A 382 17.65 -3.36 -17.29
C MET A 382 17.17 -3.30 -18.73
N THR A 383 17.45 -4.34 -19.52
CA THR A 383 16.78 -4.56 -20.80
C THR A 383 15.40 -5.18 -20.58
N ARG A 384 14.57 -5.19 -21.61
CA ARG A 384 13.27 -5.86 -21.57
C ARG A 384 13.43 -7.38 -21.40
N GLU A 385 14.37 -7.96 -22.09
CA GLU A 385 14.68 -9.40 -22.05
C GLU A 385 15.11 -9.82 -20.64
N GLU A 386 16.03 -9.06 -20.02
CA GLU A 386 16.47 -9.30 -18.62
C GLU A 386 15.29 -9.23 -17.64
N PHE A 387 14.40 -8.26 -17.83
CA PHE A 387 13.23 -8.10 -16.95
C PHE A 387 12.23 -9.26 -17.14
N ASP A 388 11.98 -9.69 -18.39
CA ASP A 388 11.06 -10.80 -18.68
C ASP A 388 11.61 -12.13 -18.14
N GLU A 389 12.91 -12.41 -18.30
CA GLU A 389 13.57 -13.59 -17.73
C GLU A 389 13.50 -13.60 -16.21
N LEU A 390 13.69 -12.43 -15.58
CA LEU A 390 13.53 -12.28 -14.14
C LEU A 390 12.09 -12.55 -13.70
N CYS A 391 11.10 -12.00 -14.40
CA CYS A 391 9.68 -12.27 -14.14
C CYS A 391 9.37 -13.76 -14.20
N ASP A 392 9.92 -14.48 -15.20
CA ASP A 392 9.72 -15.93 -15.34
C ASP A 392 10.28 -16.70 -14.14
N GLN A 393 11.44 -16.29 -13.60
CA GLN A 393 12.01 -16.91 -12.40
C GLN A 393 11.13 -16.72 -11.14
N PHE A 394 10.36 -15.65 -11.08
CA PHE A 394 9.50 -15.36 -9.92
C PHE A 394 8.11 -15.98 -10.01
N ARG A 395 7.68 -16.56 -11.14
CA ARG A 395 6.38 -17.23 -11.25
C ARG A 395 6.34 -18.52 -10.41
N PRO A 396 5.36 -18.68 -9.53
CA PRO A 396 5.21 -19.93 -8.78
C PRO A 396 4.41 -20.96 -9.58
N ASP A 397 4.92 -22.20 -9.63
CA ASP A 397 4.36 -23.30 -10.41
C ASP A 397 2.93 -23.70 -10.01
N HIS A 398 2.51 -23.44 -8.77
CA HIS A 398 1.14 -23.74 -8.33
C HIS A 398 0.11 -22.73 -8.85
N ILE A 399 0.53 -21.54 -9.28
CA ILE A 399 -0.34 -20.50 -9.84
C ILE A 399 -0.30 -20.52 -11.35
N TRP A 400 0.90 -20.74 -11.95
CA TRP A 400 1.16 -20.54 -13.37
C TRP A 400 1.45 -21.84 -14.12
N GLU A 401 1.07 -21.86 -15.38
CA GLU A 401 1.50 -22.86 -16.38
C GLU A 401 1.87 -22.18 -17.69
N LYS A 402 2.83 -22.77 -18.42
CA LYS A 402 3.23 -22.27 -19.75
C LYS A 402 2.54 -23.10 -20.81
N LYS A 403 1.66 -22.48 -21.62
CA LYS A 403 0.96 -23.10 -22.76
C LYS A 403 1.33 -22.38 -24.04
N SER A 404 1.76 -23.14 -25.04
CA SER A 404 2.12 -22.57 -26.36
C SER A 404 2.98 -21.30 -26.24
N ASN A 405 4.00 -21.36 -25.39
CA ASN A 405 4.93 -20.28 -25.11
C ASN A 405 4.33 -19.04 -24.39
N ARG A 406 3.11 -19.12 -23.84
CA ARG A 406 2.47 -18.06 -23.05
C ARG A 406 2.21 -18.55 -21.63
N TRP A 407 2.38 -17.64 -20.67
CA TRP A 407 2.02 -17.91 -19.28
C TRP A 407 0.53 -17.70 -19.05
N GLU A 408 -0.12 -18.67 -18.43
CA GLU A 408 -1.53 -18.63 -18.06
C GLU A 408 -1.71 -19.02 -16.61
N LEU A 409 -2.70 -18.42 -15.94
CA LEU A 409 -3.12 -18.87 -14.62
C LEU A 409 -3.75 -20.24 -14.71
N LYS A 410 -3.26 -21.21 -13.92
CA LYS A 410 -3.82 -22.58 -13.86
C LYS A 410 -5.29 -22.59 -13.44
N ASN A 411 -5.65 -21.73 -12.54
CA ASN A 411 -6.99 -21.64 -12.01
C ASN A 411 -7.42 -20.16 -11.88
N PRO A 412 -7.73 -19.48 -13.00
CA PRO A 412 -8.17 -18.08 -12.96
C PRO A 412 -9.57 -17.97 -12.31
N PRO A 413 -9.94 -16.81 -11.73
CA PRO A 413 -11.16 -16.66 -10.94
C PRO A 413 -12.44 -17.00 -11.72
N TRP A 414 -12.54 -16.66 -13.00
CA TRP A 414 -13.70 -17.00 -13.83
C TRP A 414 -13.88 -18.51 -14.02
N LYS A 415 -12.81 -19.29 -14.21
CA LYS A 415 -12.88 -20.76 -14.28
C LYS A 415 -13.11 -21.41 -12.90
N TYR A 416 -12.63 -20.78 -11.84
CA TYR A 416 -12.84 -21.28 -10.48
C TYR A 416 -14.32 -21.26 -10.09
N PHE A 417 -15.03 -20.18 -10.43
CA PHE A 417 -16.45 -20.07 -10.12
C PHE A 417 -17.33 -20.89 -11.07
N GLU A 418 -16.99 -21.03 -12.35
CA GLU A 418 -17.69 -21.90 -13.29
C GLU A 418 -17.72 -23.38 -12.84
N LYS A 419 -16.65 -23.87 -12.18
CA LYS A 419 -16.58 -25.25 -11.67
C LYS A 419 -17.40 -25.48 -10.40
N LYS A 420 -17.87 -24.45 -9.73
CA LYS A 420 -18.61 -24.53 -8.47
C LYS A 420 -20.11 -24.31 -8.63
N ASN A 421 -20.52 -23.82 -9.77
CA ASN A 421 -21.92 -23.77 -10.22
C ASN A 421 -22.24 -25.03 -11.02
#